data_85d8e390bc309c4769cb9e11a5dcecf9
#
_entry.id   85d8e390bc309c4769cb9e11a5dcecf9
#
_cell.length_a   1.000
_cell.length_b   1.000
_cell.length_c   1.000
_cell.angle_alpha   90.00
_cell.angle_beta   90.00
_cell.angle_gamma   90.00
#
_symmetry.space_group_name_H-M   'P 1'
#
loop_
_entity.id
_entity.type
_entity.pdbx_description
1 polymer ?
#
loop_
_entity_poly.entity_id
_entity_poly.type
_entity_poly.pdbx_seq_one_letter_code
_entity_poly.pdbx_strand_id
1 'polypeptide(L)'
;QGEKLIDSMVKIIKKNGIKIQYDSAATDLIYEDNIVKGVEILYKNKPLKIFANSVVLACGGFESSPEMRTRYLGPGWEMAKVRGTKHNTGDGLTMALKIGASPYGNWSGCHAVFHDMNGPEFSDLKISNKYRKISYPWGIVINADGERFVDEGEDFRNYTYAKFGREVIKQPNQIGWQIFDHKVRH
;
A
#
# COMPACT_ATOMS: atom_id res chain seq x y z
N GLN A 1 -15.95 -3.71 -7.39
CA GLN A 1 -16.44 -4.49 -6.23
C GLN A 1 -16.14 -3.77 -4.91
N GLY A 2 -14.89 -3.30 -4.68
CA GLY A 2 -14.52 -2.58 -3.45
C GLY A 2 -15.30 -1.28 -3.22
N GLU A 3 -15.52 -0.50 -4.24
CA GLU A 3 -16.30 0.74 -4.18
C GLU A 3 -17.72 0.49 -3.62
N LYS A 4 -18.44 -0.48 -4.17
CA LYS A 4 -19.80 -0.83 -3.68
C LYS A 4 -19.82 -1.27 -2.22
N LEU A 5 -18.77 -1.95 -1.76
CA LEU A 5 -18.63 -2.34 -0.35
C LEU A 5 -18.49 -1.10 0.55
N ILE A 6 -17.60 -0.19 0.20
CA ILE A 6 -17.40 1.05 0.93
C ILE A 6 -18.67 1.90 0.95
N ASP A 7 -19.33 2.07 -0.19
CA ASP A 7 -20.61 2.81 -0.27
C ASP A 7 -21.68 2.22 0.65
N SER A 8 -21.76 0.88 0.70
CA SER A 8 -22.70 0.20 1.60
C SER A 8 -22.34 0.44 3.07
N MET A 9 -21.07 0.37 3.43
CA MET A 9 -20.61 0.66 4.80
C MET A 9 -20.88 2.12 5.19
N VAL A 10 -20.60 3.08 4.32
CA VAL A 10 -20.88 4.50 4.57
C VAL A 10 -22.38 4.75 4.78
N LYS A 11 -23.25 4.08 4.02
CA LYS A 11 -24.71 4.14 4.23
C LYS A 11 -25.11 3.62 5.61
N ILE A 12 -24.53 2.50 6.06
CA ILE A 12 -24.78 1.92 7.38
C ILE A 12 -24.30 2.86 8.49
N ILE A 13 -23.11 3.42 8.37
CA ILE A 13 -22.54 4.41 9.31
C ILE A 13 -23.48 5.59 9.47
N LYS A 14 -23.92 6.18 8.36
CA LYS A 14 -24.87 7.32 8.37
C LYS A 14 -26.21 6.94 8.98
N LYS A 15 -26.75 5.76 8.63
CA LYS A 15 -28.04 5.27 9.17
C LYS A 15 -28.00 5.11 10.70
N ASN A 16 -26.85 4.73 11.26
CA ASN A 16 -26.67 4.55 12.70
C ASN A 16 -26.19 5.82 13.42
N GLY A 17 -26.19 6.98 12.76
CA GLY A 17 -25.82 8.25 13.38
C GLY A 17 -24.33 8.35 13.75
N ILE A 18 -23.47 7.47 13.23
CA ILE A 18 -22.04 7.50 13.51
C ILE A 18 -21.44 8.69 12.76
N LYS A 19 -20.74 9.55 13.50
CA LYS A 19 -20.11 10.74 12.93
C LYS A 19 -18.86 10.37 12.14
N ILE A 20 -18.79 10.81 10.88
CA ILE A 20 -17.57 10.77 10.07
C ILE A 20 -17.03 12.20 9.99
N GLN A 21 -15.76 12.37 10.35
CA GLN A 21 -15.08 13.65 10.22
C GLN A 21 -13.97 13.55 9.18
N TYR A 22 -14.15 14.26 8.08
CA TYR A 22 -13.18 14.38 7.02
C TYR A 22 -12.16 15.51 7.31
N ASP A 23 -11.10 15.62 6.49
CA ASP A 23 -10.03 16.61 6.63
C ASP A 23 -9.39 16.61 8.02
N SER A 24 -9.22 15.41 8.58
CA SER A 24 -8.78 15.17 9.95
C SER A 24 -7.69 14.12 9.98
N ALA A 25 -6.45 14.53 9.92
CA ALA A 25 -5.31 13.63 10.06
C ALA A 25 -5.07 13.33 11.54
N ALA A 26 -5.05 12.05 11.92
CA ALA A 26 -4.59 11.64 13.24
C ALA A 26 -3.07 11.80 13.32
N THR A 27 -2.59 12.48 14.35
CA THR A 27 -1.18 12.81 14.52
C THR A 27 -0.52 12.13 15.72
N ASP A 28 -1.31 11.85 16.76
CA ASP A 28 -0.80 11.16 17.95
C ASP A 28 -1.93 10.50 18.75
N LEU A 29 -1.57 9.57 19.63
CA LEU A 29 -2.47 9.04 20.66
C LEU A 29 -2.32 9.86 21.94
N ILE A 30 -3.44 10.21 22.57
CA ILE A 30 -3.44 10.78 23.92
C ILE A 30 -3.24 9.63 24.89
N TYR A 31 -2.02 9.54 25.44
CA TYR A 31 -1.61 8.43 26.31
C TYR A 31 -1.11 8.96 27.64
N GLU A 32 -1.80 8.63 28.71
CA GLU A 32 -1.53 9.08 30.06
C GLU A 32 -1.84 7.93 31.04
N ASP A 33 -1.01 7.77 32.05
CA ASP A 33 -1.17 6.75 33.09
C ASP A 33 -1.31 5.31 32.52
N ASN A 34 -0.56 5.00 31.47
CA ASN A 34 -0.64 3.74 30.73
C ASN A 34 -1.99 3.44 30.07
N ILE A 35 -2.79 4.46 29.80
CA ILE A 35 -4.10 4.35 29.19
C ILE A 35 -4.18 5.27 27.96
N VAL A 36 -4.69 4.73 26.86
CA VAL A 36 -5.08 5.54 25.69
C VAL A 36 -6.42 6.22 26.02
N LYS A 37 -6.41 7.55 26.08
CA LYS A 37 -7.58 8.39 26.41
C LYS A 37 -8.20 9.06 25.18
N GLY A 38 -7.61 8.91 24.00
CA GLY A 38 -8.11 9.54 22.80
C GLY A 38 -7.05 9.69 21.70
N VAL A 39 -7.28 10.63 20.82
CA VAL A 39 -6.41 10.90 19.66
C VAL A 39 -6.25 12.40 19.47
N GLU A 40 -5.03 12.82 19.13
CA GLU A 40 -4.75 14.14 18.60
C GLU A 40 -4.92 14.13 17.08
N ILE A 41 -5.61 15.12 16.56
CA ILE A 41 -5.86 15.27 15.13
C ILE A 41 -5.48 16.67 14.66
N LEU A 42 -5.17 16.75 13.36
CA LEU A 42 -5.04 18.02 12.66
C LEU A 42 -6.28 18.21 11.79
N TYR A 43 -7.26 18.94 12.30
CA TYR A 43 -8.49 19.26 11.60
C TYR A 43 -8.36 20.59 10.87
N LYS A 44 -8.39 20.59 9.55
CA LYS A 44 -8.20 21.79 8.72
C LYS A 44 -6.97 22.61 9.16
N ASN A 45 -5.85 21.92 9.38
CA ASN A 45 -4.59 22.48 9.85
C ASN A 45 -4.62 23.11 11.27
N LYS A 46 -5.63 22.77 12.09
CA LYS A 46 -5.69 23.16 13.49
C LYS A 46 -5.61 21.93 14.38
N PRO A 47 -4.75 21.92 15.39
CA PRO A 47 -4.67 20.80 16.34
C PRO A 47 -5.97 20.73 17.18
N LEU A 48 -6.45 19.53 17.39
CA LEU A 48 -7.63 19.23 18.18
C LEU A 48 -7.45 17.90 18.90
N LYS A 49 -7.90 17.81 20.15
CA LYS A 49 -7.93 16.58 20.94
C LYS A 49 -9.35 16.00 20.92
N ILE A 50 -9.44 14.71 20.66
CA ILE A 50 -10.69 13.95 20.75
C ILE A 50 -10.50 12.89 21.81
N PHE A 51 -11.27 12.96 22.89
CA PHE A 51 -11.25 11.98 23.96
C PHE A 51 -12.26 10.86 23.69
N ALA A 52 -11.86 9.63 24.01
CA ALA A 52 -12.67 8.43 23.84
C ALA A 52 -12.24 7.35 24.83
N ASN A 53 -13.19 6.48 25.18
CA ASN A 53 -12.91 5.33 26.04
C ASN A 53 -12.06 4.26 25.34
N SER A 54 -12.07 4.23 24.00
CA SER A 54 -11.27 3.31 23.19
C SER A 54 -10.96 3.94 21.85
N VAL A 55 -9.79 3.60 21.30
CA VAL A 55 -9.35 4.02 19.97
C VAL A 55 -9.04 2.78 19.13
N VAL A 56 -9.62 2.71 17.93
CA VAL A 56 -9.31 1.67 16.94
C VAL A 56 -8.45 2.28 15.85
N LEU A 57 -7.22 1.77 15.70
CA LEU A 57 -6.34 2.15 14.61
C LEU A 57 -6.66 1.32 13.37
N ALA A 58 -7.25 1.95 12.36
CA ALA A 58 -7.59 1.35 11.07
C ALA A 58 -6.96 2.12 9.91
N CYS A 59 -5.74 2.65 10.13
CA CYS A 59 -5.06 3.60 9.25
C CYS A 59 -4.33 2.95 8.07
N GLY A 60 -4.41 1.62 7.92
CA GLY A 60 -3.67 0.88 6.89
C GLY A 60 -2.20 0.65 7.24
N GLY A 61 -1.40 0.33 6.23
CA GLY A 61 0.03 0.06 6.34
C GLY A 61 0.90 1.27 6.04
N PHE A 62 2.13 0.98 5.59
CA PHE A 62 3.13 2.00 5.28
C PHE A 62 3.59 1.98 3.81
N GLU A 63 2.82 1.38 2.93
CA GLU A 63 3.19 1.21 1.52
C GLU A 63 3.43 2.53 0.78
N SER A 64 2.90 3.65 1.30
CA SER A 64 3.08 4.98 0.72
C SER A 64 4.16 5.83 1.41
N SER A 65 4.88 5.25 2.38
CA SER A 65 6.05 5.88 3.02
C SER A 65 7.35 5.34 2.42
N PRO A 66 8.06 6.10 1.57
CA PRO A 66 9.35 5.67 1.03
C PRO A 66 10.36 5.33 2.14
N GLU A 67 10.37 6.14 3.21
CA GLU A 67 11.25 5.94 4.36
C GLU A 67 10.98 4.59 5.06
N MET A 68 9.73 4.27 5.37
CA MET A 68 9.39 3.00 6.01
C MET A 68 9.60 1.81 5.07
N ARG A 69 9.34 1.97 3.77
CA ARG A 69 9.64 0.92 2.78
C ARG A 69 11.13 0.61 2.76
N THR A 70 12.00 1.62 2.68
CA THR A 70 13.45 1.41 2.73
C THR A 70 13.89 0.76 4.04
N ARG A 71 13.38 1.25 5.16
CA ARG A 71 13.73 0.75 6.49
C ARG A 71 13.36 -0.71 6.70
N TYR A 72 12.16 -1.13 6.29
CA TYR A 72 11.63 -2.46 6.61
C TYR A 72 11.72 -3.45 5.44
N LEU A 73 11.60 -3.01 4.21
CA LEU A 73 11.64 -3.88 3.04
C LEU A 73 13.03 -3.93 2.40
N GLY A 74 13.86 -2.93 2.66
CA GLY A 74 15.22 -2.84 2.15
C GLY A 74 15.43 -1.76 1.07
N PRO A 75 16.69 -1.55 0.66
CA PRO A 75 17.06 -0.56 -0.36
C PRO A 75 16.36 -0.83 -1.70
N GLY A 76 16.00 0.24 -2.40
CA GLY A 76 15.33 0.19 -3.71
C GLY A 76 13.79 0.24 -3.59
N TRP A 77 13.23 -0.11 -2.45
CA TRP A 77 11.78 -0.08 -2.26
C TRP A 77 11.20 1.33 -2.21
N GLU A 78 12.01 2.35 -1.92
CA GLU A 78 11.61 3.76 -2.00
C GLU A 78 11.16 4.15 -3.41
N MET A 79 11.69 3.49 -4.44
CA MET A 79 11.37 3.75 -5.84
C MET A 79 10.10 3.05 -6.32
N ALA A 80 9.56 2.13 -5.54
CA ALA A 80 8.36 1.39 -5.92
C ALA A 80 7.13 2.31 -5.99
N LYS A 81 6.38 2.19 -7.09
CA LYS A 81 5.10 2.89 -7.25
C LYS A 81 4.03 2.24 -6.41
N VAL A 82 3.10 3.01 -5.90
CA VAL A 82 2.02 2.54 -5.05
C VAL A 82 0.73 2.44 -5.84
N ARG A 83 0.21 1.23 -5.97
CA ARG A 83 -1.09 1.00 -6.64
C ARG A 83 -2.29 1.55 -5.84
N GLY A 84 -2.08 1.90 -4.60
CA GLY A 84 -3.08 2.43 -3.68
C GLY A 84 -3.01 3.93 -3.48
N THR A 85 -3.63 4.36 -2.38
CA THR A 85 -3.64 5.76 -1.96
C THR A 85 -2.28 6.22 -1.45
N LYS A 86 -2.00 7.51 -1.59
CA LYS A 86 -0.81 8.16 -1.02
C LYS A 86 -0.85 8.32 0.50
N HIS A 87 -1.96 7.96 1.14
CA HIS A 87 -2.19 8.25 2.56
C HIS A 87 -1.85 7.09 3.53
N ASN A 88 -1.47 5.92 3.02
CA ASN A 88 -1.01 4.81 3.86
C ASN A 88 0.48 4.98 4.20
N THR A 89 0.78 5.92 5.07
CA THR A 89 2.14 6.34 5.41
C THR A 89 2.67 5.75 6.72
N GLY A 90 1.91 4.85 7.33
CA GLY A 90 2.31 4.18 8.57
C GLY A 90 2.00 4.95 9.85
N ASP A 91 1.14 5.98 9.77
CA ASP A 91 0.86 6.87 10.91
C ASP A 91 0.32 6.11 12.12
N GLY A 92 -0.65 5.20 11.91
CA GLY A 92 -1.20 4.39 12.99
C GLY A 92 -0.16 3.48 13.65
N LEU A 93 0.73 2.89 12.85
CA LEU A 93 1.84 2.07 13.36
C LEU A 93 2.79 2.92 14.20
N THR A 94 3.19 4.09 13.67
CA THR A 94 4.09 5.02 14.34
C THR A 94 3.52 5.52 15.68
N MET A 95 2.24 5.90 15.70
CA MET A 95 1.55 6.31 16.94
C MET A 95 1.53 5.19 17.98
N ALA A 96 1.23 3.95 17.57
CA ALA A 96 1.22 2.81 18.48
C ALA A 96 2.61 2.49 19.04
N LEU A 97 3.64 2.44 18.18
CA LEU A 97 5.02 2.19 18.61
C LEU A 97 5.54 3.27 19.56
N LYS A 98 5.17 4.52 19.34
CA LYS A 98 5.57 5.65 20.18
C LYS A 98 5.11 5.52 21.63
N ILE A 99 3.96 4.91 21.88
CA ILE A 99 3.44 4.65 23.22
C ILE A 99 3.86 3.29 23.79
N GLY A 100 4.77 2.57 23.12
CA GLY A 100 5.36 1.31 23.60
C GLY A 100 4.64 0.05 23.15
N ALA A 101 3.78 0.11 22.14
CA ALA A 101 3.19 -1.10 21.55
C ALA A 101 4.28 -1.96 20.91
N SER A 102 4.17 -3.27 21.07
CA SER A 102 5.11 -4.22 20.48
C SER A 102 4.79 -4.48 19.01
N PRO A 103 5.75 -4.35 18.09
CA PRO A 103 5.53 -4.71 16.70
C PRO A 103 5.41 -6.23 16.57
N TYR A 104 4.48 -6.69 15.74
CA TYR A 104 4.26 -8.11 15.48
C TYR A 104 4.07 -8.37 13.98
N GLY A 105 4.42 -9.57 13.55
CA GLY A 105 4.27 -10.03 12.17
C GLY A 105 5.52 -9.78 11.30
N ASN A 106 5.37 -10.02 9.99
CA ASN A 106 6.46 -9.87 9.03
C ASN A 106 6.48 -8.47 8.44
N TRP A 107 7.40 -7.64 8.90
CA TRP A 107 7.58 -6.26 8.43
C TRP A 107 8.46 -6.16 7.19
N SER A 108 9.20 -7.22 6.84
CA SER A 108 10.09 -7.26 5.68
C SER A 108 9.43 -7.80 4.41
N GLY A 109 8.15 -8.16 4.48
CA GLY A 109 7.39 -8.68 3.36
C GLY A 109 6.28 -7.73 2.93
N CYS A 110 6.07 -7.63 1.62
CA CYS A 110 4.94 -6.90 1.08
C CYS A 110 4.39 -7.58 -0.17
N HIS A 111 3.16 -7.24 -0.51
CA HIS A 111 2.56 -7.62 -1.78
C HIS A 111 3.03 -6.66 -2.87
N ALA A 112 3.65 -7.21 -3.92
CA ALA A 112 4.14 -6.47 -5.06
C ALA A 112 3.51 -6.99 -6.36
N VAL A 113 3.63 -6.24 -7.45
CA VAL A 113 3.14 -6.62 -8.77
C VAL A 113 3.91 -5.81 -9.81
N PHE A 114 4.09 -6.38 -11.01
CA PHE A 114 4.56 -5.60 -12.14
C PHE A 114 3.63 -4.42 -12.40
N HIS A 115 4.18 -3.24 -12.45
CA HIS A 115 3.45 -2.00 -12.69
C HIS A 115 4.03 -1.27 -13.90
N ASP A 116 3.19 -0.60 -14.67
CA ASP A 116 3.64 0.18 -15.82
C ASP A 116 4.61 1.28 -15.39
N MET A 117 5.75 1.34 -16.07
CA MET A 117 6.76 2.36 -15.80
C MET A 117 6.22 3.78 -15.97
N ASN A 118 5.27 4.00 -16.88
CA ASN A 118 4.64 5.29 -17.12
C ASN A 118 3.41 5.54 -16.22
N GLY A 119 3.07 4.61 -15.32
CA GLY A 119 2.02 4.81 -14.35
C GLY A 119 2.39 5.89 -13.33
N PRO A 120 1.41 6.54 -12.69
CA PRO A 120 1.66 7.53 -11.63
C PRO A 120 2.32 6.88 -10.41
N GLU A 121 2.95 7.69 -9.57
CA GLU A 121 3.55 7.26 -8.30
C GLU A 121 2.50 6.66 -7.36
N PHE A 122 1.33 7.26 -7.28
CA PHE A 122 0.18 6.80 -6.50
C PHE A 122 -1.04 6.64 -7.38
N SER A 123 -1.91 5.70 -7.05
CA SER A 123 -3.20 5.52 -7.71
C SER A 123 -4.35 6.16 -6.91
N ASP A 124 -5.43 6.41 -7.60
CA ASP A 124 -6.71 6.82 -7.03
C ASP A 124 -7.86 5.88 -7.51
N LEU A 125 -9.09 6.20 -7.15
CA LEU A 125 -10.26 5.42 -7.55
C LEU A 125 -10.49 5.39 -9.08
N LYS A 126 -10.05 6.42 -9.81
CA LYS A 126 -10.20 6.51 -11.28
C LYS A 126 -9.16 5.66 -11.99
N ILE A 127 -7.97 5.59 -11.44
CA ILE A 127 -6.82 4.84 -11.98
C ILE A 127 -6.89 3.38 -11.59
N SER A 128 -7.09 3.11 -10.28
CA SER A 128 -7.21 1.77 -9.71
C SER A 128 -6.15 0.79 -10.25
N ASN A 129 -6.58 -0.28 -10.94
CA ASN A 129 -5.70 -1.34 -11.48
C ASN A 129 -5.22 -1.11 -12.91
N LYS A 130 -5.44 0.06 -13.49
CA LYS A 130 -5.19 0.33 -14.93
C LYS A 130 -3.75 0.06 -15.37
N TYR A 131 -2.79 0.33 -14.50
CA TYR A 131 -1.36 0.21 -14.79
C TYR A 131 -0.73 -1.12 -14.33
N ARG A 132 -1.51 -2.04 -13.80
CA ARG A 132 -1.02 -3.36 -13.38
C ARG A 132 -0.69 -4.22 -14.61
N LYS A 133 0.51 -4.82 -14.64
CA LYS A 133 1.00 -5.69 -15.70
C LYS A 133 1.10 -7.14 -15.21
N ILE A 134 0.08 -7.92 -15.46
CA ILE A 134 -0.03 -9.32 -14.98
C ILE A 134 -0.19 -10.34 -16.11
N SER A 135 0.14 -9.95 -17.33
CA SER A 135 0.04 -10.81 -18.52
C SER A 135 1.34 -11.59 -18.82
N TYR A 136 2.32 -11.53 -17.93
CA TYR A 136 3.63 -12.19 -18.09
C TYR A 136 3.53 -13.70 -18.42
N PRO A 137 2.52 -14.49 -17.98
CA PRO A 137 2.46 -15.91 -18.35
C PRO A 137 2.25 -16.16 -19.85
N TRP A 138 1.93 -15.12 -20.61
CA TRP A 138 1.71 -15.19 -22.05
C TRP A 138 2.91 -14.71 -22.87
N GLY A 139 4.04 -14.42 -22.26
CA GLY A 139 5.23 -13.91 -22.90
C GLY A 139 6.49 -14.21 -22.12
N ILE A 140 7.51 -13.39 -22.31
CA ILE A 140 8.76 -13.46 -21.56
C ILE A 140 9.03 -12.13 -20.88
N VAL A 141 9.76 -12.17 -19.75
CA VAL A 141 10.16 -10.98 -19.01
C VAL A 141 11.67 -10.87 -18.98
N ILE A 142 12.21 -9.77 -19.51
CA ILE A 142 13.64 -9.50 -19.56
C ILE A 142 13.99 -8.21 -18.82
N ASN A 143 15.21 -8.12 -18.31
CA ASN A 143 15.78 -6.93 -17.68
C ASN A 143 16.47 -6.00 -18.72
N ALA A 144 17.15 -4.94 -18.23
CA ALA A 144 17.86 -3.99 -19.08
C ALA A 144 19.07 -4.60 -19.83
N ASP A 145 19.60 -5.71 -19.33
CA ASP A 145 20.73 -6.42 -19.96
C ASP A 145 20.24 -7.48 -20.97
N GLY A 146 18.92 -7.60 -21.18
CA GLY A 146 18.32 -8.58 -22.08
C GLY A 146 18.19 -9.97 -21.47
N GLU A 147 18.41 -10.14 -20.19
CA GLU A 147 18.36 -11.42 -19.49
C GLU A 147 16.97 -11.68 -18.88
N ARG A 148 16.50 -12.92 -18.99
CA ARG A 148 15.31 -13.37 -18.24
C ARG A 148 15.66 -13.51 -16.76
N PHE A 149 14.80 -13.00 -15.89
CA PHE A 149 15.04 -13.01 -14.44
C PHE A 149 13.90 -13.64 -13.63
N VAL A 150 12.85 -14.12 -14.28
CA VAL A 150 11.76 -14.89 -13.68
C VAL A 150 11.41 -16.08 -14.56
N ASP A 151 10.79 -17.10 -13.99
CA ASP A 151 10.15 -18.18 -14.73
C ASP A 151 8.64 -17.88 -14.85
N GLU A 152 8.23 -17.38 -16.00
CA GLU A 152 6.86 -16.94 -16.25
C GLU A 152 5.85 -18.09 -16.17
N GLY A 153 6.33 -19.35 -16.33
CA GLY A 153 5.54 -20.57 -16.24
C GLY A 153 5.65 -21.32 -14.91
N GLU A 154 6.32 -20.78 -13.91
CA GLU A 154 6.60 -21.46 -12.63
C GLU A 154 5.34 -22.04 -11.97
N ASP A 155 4.24 -21.28 -11.96
CA ASP A 155 2.96 -21.69 -11.35
C ASP A 155 1.83 -20.77 -11.80
N PHE A 156 0.62 -21.01 -11.31
CA PHE A 156 -0.50 -20.10 -11.51
C PHE A 156 -0.10 -18.67 -11.16
N ARG A 157 -0.47 -17.73 -12.03
CA ARG A 157 -0.21 -16.31 -11.87
C ARG A 157 -0.53 -15.78 -10.46
N ASN A 158 -1.60 -16.27 -9.83
CA ASN A 158 -1.99 -15.80 -8.49
C ASN A 158 -0.98 -16.19 -7.40
N TYR A 159 -0.14 -17.18 -7.64
CA TYR A 159 0.92 -17.59 -6.70
C TYR A 159 2.26 -16.90 -6.98
N THR A 160 2.47 -16.42 -8.20
CA THR A 160 3.79 -15.93 -8.65
C THR A 160 3.87 -14.41 -8.79
N TYR A 161 2.78 -13.70 -9.07
CA TYR A 161 2.84 -12.28 -9.40
C TYR A 161 3.41 -11.39 -8.30
N ALA A 162 3.17 -11.71 -7.03
CA ALA A 162 3.73 -10.96 -5.91
C ALA A 162 5.23 -11.22 -5.73
N LYS A 163 5.70 -12.44 -5.97
CA LYS A 163 7.10 -12.81 -6.02
C LYS A 163 7.81 -12.06 -7.15
N PHE A 164 7.28 -12.14 -8.36
CA PHE A 164 7.89 -11.53 -9.54
C PHE A 164 7.89 -10.01 -9.48
N GLY A 165 6.87 -9.40 -8.88
CA GLY A 165 6.86 -7.96 -8.64
C GLY A 165 8.04 -7.48 -7.78
N ARG A 166 8.50 -8.30 -6.83
CA ARG A 166 9.69 -8.01 -6.02
C ARG A 166 10.99 -8.22 -6.80
N GLU A 167 11.04 -9.15 -7.74
CA GLU A 167 12.23 -9.41 -8.51
C GLU A 167 12.63 -8.24 -9.43
N VAL A 168 11.67 -7.41 -9.85
CA VAL A 168 11.97 -6.21 -10.67
C VAL A 168 12.87 -5.23 -9.93
N ILE A 169 12.66 -5.04 -8.61
CA ILE A 169 13.48 -4.10 -7.82
C ILE A 169 14.96 -4.49 -7.79
N LYS A 170 15.24 -5.77 -7.97
CA LYS A 170 16.61 -6.29 -7.98
C LYS A 170 17.31 -6.14 -9.35
N GLN A 171 16.54 -5.80 -10.41
CA GLN A 171 17.07 -5.71 -11.77
C GLN A 171 17.76 -4.37 -12.01
N PRO A 172 18.69 -4.31 -12.99
CA PRO A 172 19.29 -3.06 -13.42
C PRO A 172 18.22 -2.02 -13.73
N ASN A 173 18.41 -0.79 -13.20
CA ASN A 173 17.47 0.32 -13.30
C ASN A 173 16.06 0.05 -12.70
N GLN A 174 15.86 -1.09 -12.04
CA GLN A 174 14.57 -1.52 -11.47
C GLN A 174 13.43 -1.58 -12.51
N ILE A 175 13.77 -1.97 -13.73
CA ILE A 175 12.87 -2.05 -14.87
C ILE A 175 12.94 -3.43 -15.50
N GLY A 176 11.82 -3.90 -16.05
CA GLY A 176 11.73 -5.06 -16.92
C GLY A 176 10.74 -4.85 -18.05
N TRP A 177 10.91 -5.57 -19.12
CA TRP A 177 10.03 -5.57 -20.29
C TRP A 177 9.29 -6.89 -20.39
N GLN A 178 7.97 -6.81 -20.56
CA GLN A 178 7.16 -7.98 -20.94
C GLN A 178 7.04 -7.99 -22.47
N ILE A 179 7.58 -9.04 -23.09
CA ILE A 179 7.60 -9.22 -24.55
C ILE A 179 6.57 -10.28 -24.91
N PHE A 180 5.71 -9.96 -25.85
CA PHE A 180 4.64 -10.83 -26.34
C PHE A 180 4.77 -11.02 -27.85
N ASP A 181 4.44 -12.21 -28.33
CA ASP A 181 4.29 -12.44 -29.76
C ASP A 181 2.93 -11.90 -30.29
N HIS A 182 2.76 -11.94 -31.61
CA HIS A 182 1.53 -11.41 -32.21
C HIS A 182 0.26 -12.23 -31.89
N LYS A 183 0.40 -13.50 -31.47
CA LYS A 183 -0.74 -14.37 -31.11
C LYS A 183 -1.43 -13.92 -29.83
N VAL A 184 -0.72 -13.22 -28.96
CA VAL A 184 -1.27 -12.71 -27.68
C VAL A 184 -2.05 -11.41 -27.88
N ARG A 185 -2.00 -10.79 -29.06
CA ARG A 185 -2.60 -9.48 -29.34
C ARG A 185 -4.10 -9.55 -29.71
N HIS A 186 -4.68 -10.75 -29.80
CA HIS A 186 -6.06 -10.97 -30.24
C HIS A 186 -6.98 -11.45 -29.12
#